data_d15034293d25153e330af1e3e4b0ab00
#
_entry.id   d15034293d25153e330af1e3e4b0ab00
#
_cell.length_a   1.000
_cell.length_b   1.000
_cell.length_c   1.000
_cell.angle_alpha   90.00
_cell.angle_beta   90.00
_cell.angle_gamma   90.00
#
_symmetry.space_group_name_H-M   'P 1'
#
loop_
_entity.id
_entity.type
_entity.pdbx_description
1 polymer ?
#
loop_
_entity_poly.entity_id
_entity_poly.type
_entity_poly.pdbx_seq_one_letter_code
_entity_poly.pdbx_strand_id
1 'polypeptide(L)'
;MSESQVDSPVVSTKSEPAPVRRSRWSRFSPSMGWKAFWSEIVIVVLGVAIALAASEAVENWNWRNKVADGEARLRQETALAFAYSAERYAIAPCVDAQLVALIGKVMDSGERLDPVTIHTSLGIRRVLNSPQRPFRFSIWDALVADGTASRMSPQRQAVYSPLDDSMARMRGRMEDSSRLRGRLLVLDHPIALDDVTRNQLLTNLEELRDMFAVDARSLGQDMDLISREDMAPAADRVEDFLASASTVQFCREQGLPMNDWRDVSSTLVGTSPNPHASANSATPQ
;
A
#
# COMPACT_ATOMS: atom_id res chain seq x y z
N MET A 1 -38.65 -19.34 -21.94
CA MET A 1 -40.11 -19.56 -22.12
C MET A 1 -40.82 -18.26 -21.75
N SER A 2 -41.45 -17.73 -22.72
CA SER A 2 -42.49 -16.73 -22.90
C SER A 2 -41.99 -15.42 -23.48
N GLU A 3 -42.00 -15.45 -24.84
CA GLU A 3 -42.13 -14.28 -25.70
C GLU A 3 -43.50 -13.63 -25.46
N SER A 4 -43.53 -12.33 -25.38
CA SER A 4 -44.75 -11.54 -25.57
C SER A 4 -44.52 -10.51 -26.67
N GLN A 5 -44.91 -10.93 -27.85
CA GLN A 5 -45.12 -10.09 -29.03
C GLN A 5 -46.30 -9.14 -28.77
N VAL A 6 -46.06 -7.83 -28.87
CA VAL A 6 -47.14 -6.85 -28.93
C VAL A 6 -47.24 -6.30 -30.33
N ASP A 7 -48.27 -6.72 -30.99
CA ASP A 7 -48.76 -6.28 -32.31
C ASP A 7 -49.22 -4.80 -32.22
N SER A 8 -48.74 -3.94 -33.11
CA SER A 8 -49.21 -2.58 -33.29
C SER A 8 -49.93 -2.42 -34.60
N PRO A 9 -51.13 -1.89 -34.63
CA PRO A 9 -51.92 -1.75 -35.88
C PRO A 9 -51.40 -0.59 -36.74
N VAL A 10 -51.22 -0.86 -38.00
CA VAL A 10 -50.93 0.09 -39.09
C VAL A 10 -52.18 0.92 -39.38
N VAL A 11 -52.15 2.19 -39.03
CA VAL A 11 -53.12 3.19 -39.47
C VAL A 11 -52.60 3.89 -40.72
N SER A 12 -53.15 3.51 -41.88
CA SER A 12 -52.93 4.18 -43.14
C SER A 12 -53.77 5.47 -43.21
N THR A 13 -53.14 6.61 -43.04
CA THR A 13 -53.75 7.90 -43.36
C THR A 13 -53.17 8.50 -44.62
N LYS A 14 -54.04 8.49 -45.60
CA LYS A 14 -53.88 9.12 -46.94
C LYS A 14 -53.80 10.63 -46.73
N SER A 15 -52.66 11.24 -46.81
CA SER A 15 -52.47 12.71 -46.72
C SER A 15 -52.49 13.34 -48.11
N GLU A 16 -53.43 14.21 -48.26
CA GLU A 16 -53.64 15.14 -49.38
C GLU A 16 -52.49 16.16 -49.47
N PRO A 17 -51.98 16.54 -50.65
CA PRO A 17 -50.86 17.47 -50.75
C PRO A 17 -51.30 18.90 -50.44
N ALA A 18 -50.81 19.49 -49.36
CA ALA A 18 -50.98 20.88 -49.04
C ALA A 18 -50.19 21.79 -49.99
N PRO A 19 -50.72 22.99 -50.29
CA PRO A 19 -50.10 23.89 -51.23
C PRO A 19 -48.76 24.44 -50.71
N VAL A 20 -47.76 24.41 -51.60
CA VAL A 20 -46.40 24.92 -51.31
C VAL A 20 -46.47 26.43 -51.07
N ARG A 21 -46.47 26.79 -49.79
CA ARG A 21 -46.25 28.16 -49.31
C ARG A 21 -44.82 28.55 -49.66
N ARG A 22 -44.59 29.28 -50.74
CA ARG A 22 -43.32 29.94 -51.05
C ARG A 22 -42.99 30.83 -49.88
N SER A 23 -42.07 30.39 -49.03
CA SER A 23 -41.43 31.18 -48.00
C SER A 23 -40.72 32.37 -48.67
N ARG A 24 -41.30 33.58 -48.47
CA ARG A 24 -40.61 34.83 -48.74
C ARG A 24 -39.45 34.88 -47.71
N TRP A 25 -38.29 34.45 -48.12
CA TRP A 25 -37.06 34.88 -47.48
C TRP A 25 -36.98 36.36 -47.65
N SER A 26 -37.54 37.13 -46.67
CA SER A 26 -37.37 38.55 -46.57
C SER A 26 -35.84 38.78 -46.44
N ARG A 27 -35.30 39.49 -47.42
CA ARG A 27 -33.94 39.95 -47.46
C ARG A 27 -33.67 40.68 -46.13
N PHE A 28 -33.04 40.03 -45.18
CA PHE A 28 -32.36 40.70 -44.10
C PHE A 28 -31.20 41.47 -44.72
N SER A 29 -31.49 42.73 -45.18
CA SER A 29 -30.45 43.68 -45.46
C SER A 29 -29.98 44.18 -44.10
N PRO A 30 -28.77 43.90 -43.67
CA PRO A 30 -28.24 44.53 -42.47
C PRO A 30 -28.01 46.00 -42.74
N SER A 31 -28.98 46.84 -42.35
CA SER A 31 -28.82 48.29 -42.34
C SER A 31 -27.85 48.78 -41.23
N MET A 32 -27.34 47.85 -40.46
CA MET A 32 -26.26 48.10 -39.49
C MET A 32 -24.92 48.14 -40.21
N GLY A 33 -24.21 49.26 -40.13
CA GLY A 33 -22.92 49.44 -40.77
C GLY A 33 -21.94 48.34 -40.32
N TRP A 34 -21.04 47.92 -41.24
CA TRP A 34 -20.02 46.87 -41.04
C TRP A 34 -19.32 46.94 -39.68
N LYS A 35 -19.16 48.14 -39.09
CA LYS A 35 -18.60 48.36 -37.75
C LYS A 35 -19.48 47.81 -36.62
N ALA A 36 -20.82 47.96 -36.71
CA ALA A 36 -21.74 47.43 -35.70
C ALA A 36 -21.78 45.91 -35.73
N PHE A 37 -21.75 45.29 -36.92
CA PHE A 37 -21.65 43.85 -37.08
C PHE A 37 -20.38 43.29 -36.41
N TRP A 38 -19.22 43.89 -36.67
CA TRP A 38 -17.96 43.48 -36.06
C TRP A 38 -17.95 43.68 -34.54
N SER A 39 -18.53 44.80 -34.02
CA SER A 39 -18.64 45.02 -32.58
C SER A 39 -19.48 43.93 -31.87
N GLU A 40 -20.57 43.49 -32.51
CA GLU A 40 -21.44 42.45 -31.96
C GLU A 40 -20.73 41.08 -31.93
N ILE A 41 -19.99 40.75 -33.00
CA ILE A 41 -19.16 39.52 -33.00
C ILE A 41 -18.09 39.56 -31.91
N VAL A 42 -17.38 40.68 -31.77
CA VAL A 42 -16.35 40.84 -30.74
C VAL A 42 -16.93 40.68 -29.32
N ILE A 43 -18.10 41.26 -29.05
CA ILE A 43 -18.77 41.14 -27.75
C ILE A 43 -19.14 39.66 -27.45
N VAL A 44 -19.69 38.97 -28.46
CA VAL A 44 -20.05 37.54 -28.28
C VAL A 44 -18.82 36.69 -28.09
N VAL A 45 -17.79 36.86 -28.89
CA VAL A 45 -16.51 36.11 -28.76
C VAL A 45 -15.86 36.36 -27.39
N LEU A 46 -15.83 37.63 -26.96
CA LEU A 46 -15.29 38.02 -25.66
C LEU A 46 -16.10 37.39 -24.51
N GLY A 47 -17.44 37.42 -24.61
CA GLY A 47 -18.33 36.78 -23.61
C GLY A 47 -18.08 35.27 -23.48
N VAL A 48 -17.97 34.59 -24.63
CA VAL A 48 -17.64 33.15 -24.64
C VAL A 48 -16.26 32.87 -24.08
N ALA A 49 -15.24 33.67 -24.47
CA ALA A 49 -13.88 33.54 -23.97
C ALA A 49 -13.78 33.73 -22.45
N ILE A 50 -14.49 34.73 -21.90
CA ILE A 50 -14.56 34.95 -20.45
C ILE A 50 -15.27 33.78 -19.76
N ALA A 51 -16.38 33.27 -20.30
CA ALA A 51 -17.10 32.14 -19.73
C ALA A 51 -16.25 30.88 -19.70
N LEU A 52 -15.51 30.59 -20.78
CA LEU A 52 -14.59 29.45 -20.84
C LEU A 52 -13.42 29.61 -19.85
N ALA A 53 -12.79 30.80 -19.79
CA ALA A 53 -11.72 31.06 -18.83
C ALA A 53 -12.18 30.94 -17.38
N ALA A 54 -13.40 31.41 -17.06
CA ALA A 54 -13.99 31.25 -15.73
C ALA A 54 -14.25 29.78 -15.39
N SER A 55 -14.78 29.02 -16.35
CA SER A 55 -15.03 27.57 -16.19
C SER A 55 -13.71 26.82 -15.93
N GLU A 56 -12.67 27.10 -16.71
CA GLU A 56 -11.35 26.50 -16.55
C GLU A 56 -10.71 26.86 -15.20
N ALA A 57 -10.86 28.11 -14.75
CA ALA A 57 -10.36 28.56 -13.46
C ALA A 57 -11.05 27.81 -12.29
N VAL A 58 -12.37 27.62 -12.35
CA VAL A 58 -13.13 26.85 -11.34
C VAL A 58 -12.72 25.38 -11.36
N GLU A 59 -12.56 24.78 -12.54
CA GLU A 59 -12.12 23.40 -12.67
C GLU A 59 -10.71 23.20 -12.07
N ASN A 60 -9.77 24.08 -12.41
CA ASN A 60 -8.41 24.03 -11.86
C ASN A 60 -8.39 24.20 -10.34
N TRP A 61 -9.24 25.07 -9.80
CA TRP A 61 -9.38 25.23 -8.35
C TRP A 61 -9.92 23.97 -7.68
N ASN A 62 -10.95 23.34 -8.26
CA ASN A 62 -11.51 22.09 -7.76
C ASN A 62 -10.48 20.95 -7.77
N TRP A 63 -9.69 20.85 -8.87
CA TRP A 63 -8.63 19.84 -8.95
C TRP A 63 -7.52 20.07 -7.91
N ARG A 64 -7.11 21.32 -7.68
CA ARG A 64 -6.12 21.63 -6.63
C ARG A 64 -6.60 21.21 -5.25
N ASN A 65 -7.85 21.48 -4.92
CA ASN A 65 -8.43 21.08 -3.65
C ASN A 65 -8.49 19.55 -3.53
N LYS A 66 -8.93 18.87 -4.59
CA LYS A 66 -9.02 17.41 -4.62
C LYS A 66 -7.64 16.74 -4.45
N VAL A 67 -6.61 17.28 -5.10
CA VAL A 67 -5.22 16.81 -4.92
C VAL A 67 -4.75 17.04 -3.48
N ALA A 68 -4.99 18.23 -2.92
CA ALA A 68 -4.58 18.55 -1.55
C ALA A 68 -5.25 17.63 -0.51
N ASP A 69 -6.55 17.37 -0.67
CA ASP A 69 -7.30 16.43 0.20
C ASP A 69 -6.78 15.00 0.03
N GLY A 70 -6.48 14.59 -1.20
CA GLY A 70 -5.91 13.29 -1.50
C GLY A 70 -4.54 13.11 -0.84
N GLU A 71 -3.65 14.09 -0.97
CA GLU A 71 -2.33 14.07 -0.33
C GLU A 71 -2.41 14.04 1.21
N ALA A 72 -3.35 14.77 1.80
CA ALA A 72 -3.54 14.75 3.24
C ALA A 72 -3.93 13.34 3.76
N ARG A 73 -4.82 12.66 3.03
CA ARG A 73 -5.21 11.28 3.35
C ARG A 73 -4.06 10.29 3.13
N LEU A 74 -3.31 10.42 2.01
CA LEU A 74 -2.14 9.59 1.73
C LEU A 74 -1.08 9.73 2.82
N ARG A 75 -0.82 10.94 3.32
CA ARG A 75 0.11 11.15 4.44
C ARG A 75 -0.31 10.39 5.69
N GLN A 76 -1.61 10.33 6.00
CA GLN A 76 -2.11 9.57 7.16
C GLN A 76 -1.91 8.06 6.95
N GLU A 77 -2.22 7.55 5.75
CA GLU A 77 -2.02 6.13 5.42
C GLU A 77 -0.54 5.76 5.40
N THR A 78 0.32 6.63 4.85
CA THR A 78 1.79 6.48 4.87
C THR A 78 2.35 6.48 6.29
N ALA A 79 1.85 7.37 7.17
CA ALA A 79 2.27 7.42 8.57
C ALA A 79 1.92 6.12 9.31
N LEU A 80 0.75 5.54 9.03
CA LEU A 80 0.35 4.26 9.60
C LEU A 80 1.20 3.10 9.05
N ALA A 81 1.46 3.08 7.74
CA ALA A 81 2.34 2.11 7.11
C ALA A 81 3.76 2.19 7.69
N PHE A 82 4.27 3.39 7.92
CA PHE A 82 5.55 3.62 8.58
C PHE A 82 5.58 3.01 10.00
N ALA A 83 4.56 3.26 10.82
CA ALA A 83 4.49 2.72 12.17
C ALA A 83 4.45 1.18 12.19
N TYR A 84 3.72 0.55 11.25
CA TYR A 84 3.70 -0.90 11.08
C TYR A 84 5.05 -1.46 10.62
N SER A 85 5.73 -0.72 9.75
CA SER A 85 7.09 -1.06 9.29
C SER A 85 8.09 -0.97 10.44
N ALA A 86 8.00 0.09 11.25
CA ALA A 86 8.83 0.27 12.44
C ALA A 86 8.62 -0.86 13.47
N GLU A 87 7.38 -1.29 13.72
CA GLU A 87 7.09 -2.45 14.58
C GLU A 87 7.79 -3.70 14.06
N ARG A 88 7.63 -4.04 12.78
CA ARG A 88 8.24 -5.24 12.20
C ARG A 88 9.76 -5.20 12.19
N TYR A 89 10.32 -4.05 11.85
CA TYR A 89 11.77 -3.87 11.87
C TYR A 89 12.33 -3.99 13.28
N ALA A 90 11.69 -3.34 14.26
CA ALA A 90 12.14 -3.38 15.65
C ALA A 90 12.14 -4.79 16.23
N ILE A 91 11.13 -5.59 15.96
CA ILE A 91 11.02 -6.94 16.53
C ILE A 91 11.62 -8.04 15.65
N ALA A 92 12.20 -7.72 14.50
CA ALA A 92 12.76 -8.74 13.60
C ALA A 92 13.77 -9.67 14.30
N PRO A 93 14.73 -9.19 15.13
CA PRO A 93 15.63 -10.08 15.87
C PRO A 93 14.92 -10.93 16.92
N CYS A 94 13.84 -10.41 17.53
CA CYS A 94 13.02 -11.16 18.48
C CYS A 94 12.31 -12.33 17.81
N VAL A 95 11.74 -12.10 16.62
CA VAL A 95 11.07 -13.16 15.84
C VAL A 95 12.09 -14.19 15.37
N ASP A 96 13.27 -13.76 14.91
CA ASP A 96 14.38 -14.66 14.52
C ASP A 96 14.79 -15.55 15.71
N ALA A 97 14.99 -14.97 16.90
CA ALA A 97 15.34 -15.73 18.09
C ALA A 97 14.28 -16.76 18.49
N GLN A 98 13.00 -16.44 18.34
CA GLN A 98 11.91 -17.40 18.56
C GLN A 98 11.98 -18.56 17.55
N LEU A 99 12.22 -18.26 16.26
CA LEU A 99 12.30 -19.28 15.21
C LEU A 99 13.54 -20.16 15.40
N VAL A 100 14.70 -19.59 15.73
CA VAL A 100 15.92 -20.36 16.07
C VAL A 100 15.68 -21.28 17.25
N ALA A 101 14.98 -20.83 18.30
CA ALA A 101 14.66 -21.67 19.42
C ALA A 101 13.70 -22.83 19.05
N LEU A 102 12.72 -22.58 18.14
CA LEU A 102 11.83 -23.63 17.62
C LEU A 102 12.59 -24.64 16.77
N ILE A 103 13.48 -24.19 15.89
CA ILE A 103 14.35 -25.05 15.07
C ILE A 103 15.20 -25.94 15.97
N GLY A 104 15.86 -25.34 16.97
CA GLY A 104 16.65 -26.11 17.95
C GLY A 104 15.83 -27.19 18.65
N LYS A 105 14.63 -26.87 19.13
CA LYS A 105 13.73 -27.84 19.75
C LYS A 105 13.36 -29.00 18.81
N VAL A 106 13.06 -28.72 17.54
CA VAL A 106 12.76 -29.74 16.53
C VAL A 106 13.98 -30.61 16.25
N MET A 107 15.18 -30.03 16.20
CA MET A 107 16.45 -30.74 15.96
C MET A 107 16.83 -31.65 17.15
N ASP A 108 16.72 -31.13 18.36
CA ASP A 108 17.16 -31.81 19.60
C ASP A 108 16.15 -32.84 20.11
N SER A 109 14.92 -32.83 19.63
CA SER A 109 13.89 -33.81 20.03
C SER A 109 14.15 -35.19 19.40
N GLY A 110 13.89 -36.24 20.13
CA GLY A 110 13.95 -37.64 19.65
C GLY A 110 12.76 -37.96 18.71
N GLU A 111 12.13 -39.12 18.98
CA GLU A 111 10.96 -39.58 18.20
C GLU A 111 9.66 -38.85 18.53
N ARG A 112 9.68 -37.96 19.51
CA ARG A 112 8.51 -37.19 19.97
C ARG A 112 8.91 -35.76 20.32
N LEU A 113 8.10 -34.81 19.89
CA LEU A 113 8.20 -33.39 20.26
C LEU A 113 7.06 -33.05 21.23
N ASP A 114 7.40 -32.55 22.40
CA ASP A 114 6.44 -32.00 23.35
C ASP A 114 5.88 -30.65 22.87
N PRO A 115 4.68 -30.27 23.33
CA PRO A 115 4.06 -29.01 22.91
C PRO A 115 4.96 -27.80 23.13
N VAL A 116 5.05 -26.93 22.11
CA VAL A 116 5.77 -25.67 22.17
C VAL A 116 4.76 -24.55 22.12
N THR A 117 4.41 -24.02 23.30
CA THR A 117 3.40 -22.97 23.40
C THR A 117 3.97 -21.74 24.10
N ILE A 118 3.74 -20.59 23.52
CA ILE A 118 3.98 -19.29 24.13
C ILE A 118 2.65 -18.78 24.70
N HIS A 119 2.64 -18.43 25.97
CA HIS A 119 1.52 -17.74 26.60
C HIS A 119 1.74 -16.25 26.50
N THR A 120 0.86 -15.53 25.83
CA THR A 120 0.88 -14.07 25.80
C THR A 120 0.22 -13.51 27.06
N SER A 121 0.51 -12.27 27.42
CA SER A 121 -0.14 -11.55 28.53
C SER A 121 -1.68 -11.52 28.42
N LEU A 122 -2.22 -11.69 27.20
CA LEU A 122 -3.66 -11.81 26.93
C LEU A 122 -4.21 -13.23 27.07
N GLY A 123 -3.41 -14.19 27.55
CA GLY A 123 -3.82 -15.59 27.69
C GLY A 123 -3.97 -16.34 26.35
N ILE A 124 -3.57 -15.75 25.23
CA ILE A 124 -3.64 -16.38 23.92
C ILE A 124 -2.44 -17.32 23.76
N ARG A 125 -2.74 -18.59 23.45
CA ARG A 125 -1.73 -19.59 23.12
C ARG A 125 -1.23 -19.38 21.69
N ARG A 126 0.09 -19.32 21.51
CA ARG A 126 0.74 -19.19 20.20
C ARG A 126 2.02 -20.01 20.15
N VAL A 127 2.37 -20.46 18.97
CA VAL A 127 3.68 -21.08 18.72
C VAL A 127 4.74 -20.03 18.41
N LEU A 128 4.33 -18.94 17.77
CA LEU A 128 5.19 -17.81 17.38
C LEU A 128 4.44 -16.50 17.63
N ASN A 129 5.10 -15.53 18.28
CA ASN A 129 4.56 -14.19 18.45
C ASN A 129 5.15 -13.24 17.42
N SER A 130 4.34 -12.86 16.42
CA SER A 130 4.72 -11.94 15.33
C SER A 130 3.56 -11.02 14.98
N PRO A 131 3.81 -9.80 14.47
CA PRO A 131 2.76 -8.83 14.19
C PRO A 131 1.90 -9.24 13.01
N GLN A 132 0.61 -8.90 13.11
CA GLN A 132 -0.42 -9.18 12.11
C GLN A 132 -1.08 -7.85 11.72
N ARG A 133 -0.31 -6.91 11.18
CA ARG A 133 -0.81 -5.60 10.77
C ARG A 133 -1.19 -5.62 9.29
N PRO A 134 -2.38 -5.13 8.90
CA PRO A 134 -2.74 -5.05 7.49
C PRO A 134 -1.97 -3.89 6.84
N PHE A 135 -1.15 -4.20 5.84
CA PHE A 135 -0.53 -3.18 4.99
C PHE A 135 -1.52 -2.80 3.89
N ARG A 136 -2.24 -1.69 4.07
CA ARG A 136 -3.18 -1.15 3.09
C ARG A 136 -2.62 0.15 2.55
N PHE A 137 -2.86 0.40 1.26
CA PHE A 137 -2.54 1.66 0.58
C PHE A 137 -3.70 2.04 -0.35
N SER A 138 -4.92 1.93 0.19
CA SER A 138 -6.18 2.01 -0.54
C SER A 138 -6.50 3.43 -1.03
N ILE A 139 -5.94 4.44 -0.39
CA ILE A 139 -6.11 5.84 -0.82
C ILE A 139 -5.41 6.07 -2.14
N TRP A 140 -4.19 5.54 -2.34
CA TRP A 140 -3.48 5.64 -3.61
C TRP A 140 -4.26 4.98 -4.75
N ASP A 141 -4.76 3.77 -4.55
CA ASP A 141 -5.61 3.06 -5.52
C ASP A 141 -6.83 3.90 -5.93
N ALA A 142 -7.51 4.53 -4.96
CA ALA A 142 -8.67 5.39 -5.21
C ALA A 142 -8.29 6.64 -6.01
N LEU A 143 -7.14 7.27 -5.71
CA LEU A 143 -6.66 8.46 -6.42
C LEU A 143 -6.18 8.14 -7.85
N VAL A 144 -5.65 6.95 -8.09
CA VAL A 144 -5.34 6.45 -9.42
C VAL A 144 -6.61 6.21 -10.21
N ALA A 145 -7.60 5.53 -9.62
CA ALA A 145 -8.85 5.18 -10.26
C ALA A 145 -9.69 6.42 -10.66
N ASP A 146 -9.66 7.49 -9.88
CA ASP A 146 -10.42 8.72 -10.16
C ASP A 146 -9.62 9.80 -10.91
N GLY A 147 -8.37 9.50 -11.31
CA GLY A 147 -7.50 10.38 -12.08
C GLY A 147 -6.80 11.48 -11.26
N THR A 148 -7.01 11.54 -9.94
CA THR A 148 -6.36 12.54 -9.08
C THR A 148 -4.84 12.35 -9.02
N ALA A 149 -4.37 11.11 -8.98
CA ALA A 149 -2.94 10.80 -8.96
C ALA A 149 -2.19 11.39 -10.16
N SER A 150 -2.77 11.40 -11.36
CA SER A 150 -2.16 11.99 -12.56
C SER A 150 -2.02 13.51 -12.51
N ARG A 151 -2.72 14.19 -11.59
CA ARG A 151 -2.65 15.63 -11.34
C ARG A 151 -1.68 16.02 -10.22
N MET A 152 -1.14 15.05 -9.49
CA MET A 152 -0.07 15.26 -8.52
C MET A 152 1.25 15.59 -9.22
N SER A 153 2.19 16.20 -8.49
CA SER A 153 3.52 16.44 -9.04
C SER A 153 4.23 15.11 -9.36
N PRO A 154 5.09 15.07 -10.40
CA PRO A 154 5.85 13.87 -10.73
C PRO A 154 6.68 13.34 -9.57
N GLN A 155 7.19 14.23 -8.70
CA GLN A 155 7.94 13.87 -7.51
C GLN A 155 7.07 13.08 -6.53
N ARG A 156 5.83 13.50 -6.30
CA ARG A 156 4.89 12.78 -5.42
C ARG A 156 4.48 11.43 -6.00
N GLN A 157 4.22 11.37 -7.31
CA GLN A 157 3.94 10.10 -7.97
C GLN A 157 5.11 9.11 -7.86
N ALA A 158 6.36 9.59 -8.01
CA ALA A 158 7.56 8.79 -7.88
C ALA A 158 7.78 8.22 -6.47
N VAL A 159 7.15 8.76 -5.44
CA VAL A 159 7.20 8.25 -4.07
C VAL A 159 6.05 7.28 -3.79
N TYR A 160 4.81 7.70 -4.09
CA TYR A 160 3.64 6.90 -3.72
C TYR A 160 3.47 5.62 -4.55
N SER A 161 3.85 5.62 -5.84
CA SER A 161 3.73 4.43 -6.68
C SER A 161 4.63 3.27 -6.20
N PRO A 162 5.94 3.47 -5.94
CA PRO A 162 6.79 2.40 -5.37
C PRO A 162 6.35 1.94 -3.99
N LEU A 163 5.82 2.85 -3.14
CA LEU A 163 5.28 2.48 -1.84
C LEU A 163 4.06 1.56 -1.97
N ASP A 164 3.14 1.87 -2.88
CA ASP A 164 1.99 1.01 -3.14
C ASP A 164 2.42 -0.39 -3.61
N ASP A 165 3.34 -0.47 -4.57
CA ASP A 165 3.92 -1.73 -5.02
C ASP A 165 4.57 -2.51 -3.88
N SER A 166 5.27 -1.82 -2.96
CA SER A 166 5.89 -2.45 -1.79
C SER A 166 4.84 -2.98 -0.82
N MET A 167 3.80 -2.19 -0.52
CA MET A 167 2.69 -2.60 0.34
C MET A 167 1.90 -3.77 -0.26
N ALA A 168 1.73 -3.80 -1.59
CA ALA A 168 1.10 -4.91 -2.29
C ALA A 168 1.90 -6.21 -2.15
N ARG A 169 3.23 -6.15 -2.36
CA ARG A 169 4.13 -7.30 -2.13
C ARG A 169 4.09 -7.75 -0.68
N MET A 170 4.09 -6.82 0.26
CA MET A 170 4.00 -7.13 1.69
C MET A 170 2.70 -7.87 2.03
N ARG A 171 1.56 -7.47 1.46
CA ARG A 171 0.27 -8.19 1.64
C ARG A 171 0.38 -9.65 1.20
N GLY A 172 0.93 -9.91 0.01
CA GLY A 172 1.14 -11.27 -0.48
C GLY A 172 2.02 -12.11 0.47
N ARG A 173 3.16 -11.57 0.89
CA ARG A 173 4.05 -12.27 1.85
C ARG A 173 3.39 -12.51 3.20
N MET A 174 2.53 -11.60 3.66
CA MET A 174 1.75 -11.82 4.89
C MET A 174 0.78 -13.00 4.79
N GLU A 175 0.14 -13.19 3.64
CA GLU A 175 -0.72 -14.34 3.39
C GLU A 175 0.09 -15.65 3.41
N ASP A 176 1.26 -15.66 2.78
CA ASP A 176 2.17 -16.79 2.77
C ASP A 176 2.68 -17.13 4.19
N SER A 177 3.16 -16.10 4.92
CA SER A 177 3.59 -16.29 6.31
C SER A 177 2.45 -16.76 7.23
N SER A 178 1.23 -16.30 6.96
CA SER A 178 0.03 -16.76 7.71
C SER A 178 -0.28 -18.23 7.45
N ARG A 179 -0.13 -18.69 6.19
CA ARG A 179 -0.28 -20.10 5.83
C ARG A 179 0.79 -20.97 6.51
N LEU A 180 2.06 -20.55 6.47
CA LEU A 180 3.15 -21.27 7.15
C LEU A 180 2.93 -21.36 8.66
N ARG A 181 2.55 -20.25 9.30
CA ARG A 181 2.21 -20.27 10.73
C ARG A 181 1.03 -21.17 11.05
N GLY A 182 0.03 -21.22 10.16
CA GLY A 182 -1.08 -22.17 10.29
C GLY A 182 -0.61 -23.63 10.36
N ARG A 183 0.40 -24.00 9.54
CA ARG A 183 1.03 -25.31 9.58
C ARG A 183 1.80 -25.58 10.87
N LEU A 184 2.37 -24.53 11.48
CA LEU A 184 3.10 -24.67 12.75
C LEU A 184 2.18 -24.82 13.98
N LEU A 185 0.86 -24.64 13.86
CA LEU A 185 -0.08 -24.86 14.97
C LEU A 185 -0.08 -26.31 15.47
N VAL A 186 0.38 -27.26 14.66
CA VAL A 186 0.60 -28.64 15.10
C VAL A 186 1.55 -28.71 16.29
N LEU A 187 2.48 -27.77 16.43
CA LEU A 187 3.43 -27.69 17.55
C LEU A 187 2.78 -27.34 18.90
N ASP A 188 1.50 -26.97 18.91
CA ASP A 188 0.73 -26.78 20.16
C ASP A 188 0.29 -28.07 20.81
N HIS A 189 0.57 -29.21 20.17
CA HIS A 189 0.25 -30.55 20.63
C HIS A 189 1.47 -31.47 20.61
N PRO A 190 1.49 -32.57 21.42
CA PRO A 190 2.54 -33.57 21.30
C PRO A 190 2.46 -34.28 19.95
N ILE A 191 3.57 -34.33 19.21
CA ILE A 191 3.63 -34.98 17.90
C ILE A 191 4.72 -36.02 17.84
N ALA A 192 4.46 -37.11 17.08
CA ALA A 192 5.51 -38.04 16.69
C ALA A 192 6.42 -37.38 15.65
N LEU A 193 7.72 -37.53 15.81
CA LEU A 193 8.74 -36.89 14.99
C LEU A 193 9.52 -37.98 14.23
N ASP A 194 8.94 -38.46 13.13
CA ASP A 194 9.69 -39.20 12.13
C ASP A 194 10.54 -38.24 11.26
N ASP A 195 11.45 -38.78 10.44
CA ASP A 195 12.33 -37.99 9.60
C ASP A 195 11.58 -37.09 8.61
N VAL A 196 10.44 -37.56 8.09
CA VAL A 196 9.62 -36.81 7.15
C VAL A 196 8.98 -35.61 7.83
N THR A 197 8.36 -35.82 8.97
CA THR A 197 7.70 -34.76 9.78
C THR A 197 8.73 -33.75 10.27
N ARG A 198 9.90 -34.21 10.74
CA ARG A 198 11.01 -33.34 11.16
C ARG A 198 11.48 -32.46 10.04
N ASN A 199 11.80 -33.02 8.87
CA ASN A 199 12.26 -32.24 7.71
C ASN A 199 11.22 -31.24 7.24
N GLN A 200 9.94 -31.61 7.23
CA GLN A 200 8.85 -30.71 6.86
C GLN A 200 8.73 -29.51 7.83
N LEU A 201 8.84 -29.76 9.14
CA LEU A 201 8.81 -28.70 10.15
C LEU A 201 10.02 -27.77 10.00
N LEU A 202 11.21 -28.31 9.85
CA LEU A 202 12.43 -27.50 9.67
C LEU A 202 12.34 -26.65 8.41
N THR A 203 11.87 -27.23 7.29
CA THR A 203 11.66 -26.46 6.04
C THR A 203 10.68 -25.31 6.24
N ASN A 204 9.52 -25.56 6.88
CA ASN A 204 8.53 -24.52 7.13
C ASN A 204 9.06 -23.41 8.07
N LEU A 205 9.87 -23.76 9.07
CA LEU A 205 10.46 -22.82 10.02
C LEU A 205 11.54 -21.96 9.37
N GLU A 206 12.43 -22.56 8.56
CA GLU A 206 13.48 -21.83 7.84
C GLU A 206 12.89 -20.92 6.74
N GLU A 207 11.89 -21.40 5.99
CA GLU A 207 11.15 -20.58 5.02
C GLU A 207 10.52 -19.37 5.69
N LEU A 208 9.87 -19.57 6.84
CA LEU A 208 9.26 -18.48 7.60
C LEU A 208 10.31 -17.49 8.13
N ARG A 209 11.47 -17.99 8.55
CA ARG A 209 12.60 -17.20 9.03
C ARG A 209 13.16 -16.30 7.93
N ASP A 210 13.38 -16.86 6.73
CA ASP A 210 13.84 -16.10 5.57
C ASP A 210 12.83 -15.03 5.17
N MET A 211 11.54 -15.35 5.13
CA MET A 211 10.47 -14.40 4.86
C MET A 211 10.51 -13.20 5.82
N PHE A 212 10.63 -13.43 7.13
CA PHE A 212 10.71 -12.33 8.10
C PHE A 212 11.97 -11.48 7.94
N ALA A 213 13.11 -12.09 7.59
CA ALA A 213 14.35 -11.37 7.33
C ALA A 213 14.25 -10.48 6.08
N VAL A 214 13.63 -10.99 5.01
CA VAL A 214 13.37 -10.22 3.78
C VAL A 214 12.38 -9.08 4.06
N ASP A 215 11.31 -9.35 4.81
CA ASP A 215 10.32 -8.34 5.20
C ASP A 215 10.96 -7.19 5.96
N ALA A 216 11.78 -7.48 6.97
CA ALA A 216 12.45 -6.46 7.77
C ALA A 216 13.33 -5.53 6.92
N ARG A 217 14.07 -6.10 5.95
CA ARG A 217 14.91 -5.32 5.02
C ARG A 217 14.07 -4.45 4.09
N SER A 218 13.02 -5.01 3.48
CA SER A 218 12.15 -4.27 2.56
C SER A 218 11.45 -3.11 3.27
N LEU A 219 10.92 -3.37 4.47
CA LEU A 219 10.25 -2.33 5.26
C LEU A 219 11.21 -1.26 5.77
N GLY A 220 12.46 -1.63 6.06
CA GLY A 220 13.52 -0.66 6.33
C GLY A 220 13.75 0.28 5.16
N GLN A 221 13.79 -0.23 3.93
CA GLN A 221 13.90 0.59 2.71
C GLN A 221 12.71 1.52 2.52
N ASP A 222 11.49 1.04 2.76
CA ASP A 222 10.28 1.88 2.70
C ASP A 222 10.32 3.00 3.74
N MET A 223 10.72 2.70 4.97
CA MET A 223 10.88 3.70 6.05
C MET A 223 11.93 4.77 5.70
N ASP A 224 13.05 4.37 5.12
CA ASP A 224 14.11 5.28 4.67
C ASP A 224 13.63 6.18 3.52
N LEU A 225 12.88 5.62 2.55
CA LEU A 225 12.24 6.41 1.49
C LEU A 225 11.26 7.44 2.06
N ILE A 226 10.35 7.02 2.94
CA ILE A 226 9.35 7.90 3.58
C ILE A 226 10.04 9.00 4.38
N SER A 227 11.14 8.68 5.08
CA SER A 227 11.90 9.65 5.90
C SER A 227 12.62 10.68 5.04
N ARG A 228 13.25 10.26 3.94
CA ARG A 228 13.94 11.19 3.02
C ARG A 228 13.02 12.18 2.35
N GLU A 229 11.77 11.81 2.15
CA GLU A 229 10.75 12.65 1.53
C GLU A 229 9.95 13.52 2.53
N ASP A 230 10.42 13.58 3.78
CA ASP A 230 9.78 14.34 4.87
C ASP A 230 8.30 13.98 5.08
N MET A 231 7.99 12.68 4.95
CA MET A 231 6.65 12.13 5.15
C MET A 231 6.55 11.24 6.39
N ALA A 232 7.67 11.02 7.09
CA ALA A 232 7.68 10.22 8.30
C ALA A 232 6.81 10.87 9.39
N PRO A 233 6.06 10.09 10.18
CA PRO A 233 5.36 10.61 11.34
C PRO A 233 6.37 11.11 12.40
N ALA A 234 5.91 11.99 13.28
CA ALA A 234 6.72 12.45 14.41
C ALA A 234 7.18 11.26 15.27
N ALA A 235 8.43 11.30 15.75
CA ALA A 235 9.06 10.18 16.43
C ALA A 235 8.30 9.72 17.68
N ASP A 236 7.74 10.67 18.45
CA ASP A 236 6.92 10.41 19.63
C ASP A 236 5.70 9.53 19.28
N ARG A 237 5.04 9.78 18.15
CA ARG A 237 3.90 8.96 17.69
C ARG A 237 4.30 7.52 17.36
N VAL A 238 5.47 7.34 16.75
CA VAL A 238 5.99 5.98 16.47
C VAL A 238 6.33 5.28 17.79
N GLU A 239 6.93 5.98 18.74
CA GLU A 239 7.25 5.44 20.06
C GLU A 239 6.01 5.04 20.84
N ASP A 240 4.99 5.89 20.89
CA ASP A 240 3.70 5.60 21.52
C ASP A 240 3.03 4.37 20.89
N PHE A 241 3.08 4.28 19.55
CA PHE A 241 2.56 3.12 18.83
C PHE A 241 3.34 1.85 19.21
N LEU A 242 4.67 1.88 19.20
CA LEU A 242 5.52 0.75 19.57
C LEU A 242 5.35 0.34 21.03
N ALA A 243 5.20 1.32 21.93
CA ALA A 243 4.96 1.07 23.35
C ALA A 243 3.62 0.33 23.58
N SER A 244 2.61 0.62 22.77
CA SER A 244 1.30 -0.04 22.83
C SER A 244 1.23 -1.40 22.12
N ALA A 245 2.21 -1.71 21.27
CA ALA A 245 2.21 -2.94 20.46
C ALA A 245 2.51 -4.18 21.31
N SER A 246 1.57 -5.12 21.38
CA SER A 246 1.69 -6.34 22.18
C SER A 246 2.87 -7.23 21.80
N THR A 247 3.30 -7.19 20.54
CA THR A 247 4.48 -7.91 20.05
C THR A 247 5.78 -7.33 20.59
N VAL A 248 5.88 -5.99 20.64
CA VAL A 248 7.01 -5.26 21.23
C VAL A 248 7.08 -5.52 22.73
N GLN A 249 5.93 -5.44 23.44
CA GLN A 249 5.84 -5.72 24.86
C GLN A 249 6.31 -7.14 25.17
N PHE A 250 5.83 -8.13 24.41
CA PHE A 250 6.25 -9.51 24.54
C PHE A 250 7.77 -9.68 24.40
N CYS A 251 8.38 -9.09 23.36
CA CYS A 251 9.83 -9.20 23.15
C CYS A 251 10.63 -8.61 24.33
N ARG A 252 10.16 -7.49 24.90
CA ARG A 252 10.77 -6.88 26.08
C ARG A 252 10.61 -7.75 27.34
N GLU A 253 9.42 -8.28 27.58
CA GLU A 253 9.13 -9.15 28.72
C GLU A 253 9.96 -10.45 28.68
N GLN A 254 10.22 -10.98 27.50
CA GLN A 254 11.04 -12.18 27.29
C GLN A 254 12.55 -11.88 27.22
N GLY A 255 12.98 -10.61 27.28
CA GLY A 255 14.38 -10.22 27.15
C GLY A 255 14.98 -10.56 25.78
N LEU A 256 14.14 -10.68 24.73
CA LEU A 256 14.60 -11.02 23.39
C LEU A 256 15.18 -9.80 22.67
N PRO A 257 16.14 -9.99 21.75
CA PRO A 257 16.80 -8.88 21.06
C PRO A 257 15.83 -8.09 20.20
N MET A 258 16.05 -6.78 20.08
CA MET A 258 15.28 -5.86 19.27
C MET A 258 16.18 -4.86 18.57
N ASN A 259 15.78 -4.38 17.38
CA ASN A 259 16.43 -3.26 16.71
C ASN A 259 15.89 -1.91 17.22
N ASP A 260 16.71 -0.88 17.17
CA ASP A 260 16.19 0.50 17.21
C ASP A 260 15.64 0.85 15.80
N TRP A 261 14.38 1.19 15.72
CA TRP A 261 13.74 1.55 14.45
C TRP A 261 14.33 2.82 13.81
N ARG A 262 15.05 3.64 14.59
CA ARG A 262 15.74 4.84 14.10
C ARG A 262 17.02 4.54 13.33
N ASP A 263 17.61 3.37 13.55
CA ASP A 263 18.88 2.97 12.96
C ASP A 263 18.75 2.39 11.54
N VAL A 264 17.56 2.47 10.94
CA VAL A 264 17.27 1.95 9.60
C VAL A 264 18.26 2.47 8.55
N SER A 265 18.56 3.78 8.57
CA SER A 265 19.47 4.39 7.60
C SER A 265 20.91 3.90 7.73
N SER A 266 21.39 3.58 8.94
CA SER A 266 22.73 3.09 9.18
C SER A 266 22.90 1.64 8.73
N THR A 267 21.87 0.83 8.86
CA THR A 267 21.90 -0.61 8.51
C THR A 267 21.84 -0.85 7.01
N LEU A 268 21.23 0.05 6.24
CA LEU A 268 21.14 -0.08 4.77
C LEU A 268 22.42 0.36 4.04
N VAL A 269 23.23 1.24 4.65
CA VAL A 269 24.45 1.80 4.05
C VAL A 269 25.71 0.99 4.40
N GLY A 270 25.69 0.16 5.42
CA GLY A 270 26.88 -0.54 5.88
C GLY A 270 26.59 -1.93 6.37
N THR A 271 26.90 -2.89 5.56
CA THR A 271 27.69 -4.09 5.85
C THR A 271 27.52 -5.09 4.71
N SER A 272 28.20 -4.85 3.63
CA SER A 272 28.88 -6.00 3.01
C SER A 272 30.07 -6.29 3.96
N PRO A 273 30.09 -7.38 4.73
CA PRO A 273 31.31 -7.75 5.41
C PRO A 273 32.35 -8.01 4.28
N ASN A 274 33.36 -7.15 4.23
CA ASN A 274 34.48 -7.34 3.32
C ASN A 274 35.22 -8.61 3.79
N PRO A 275 35.09 -9.77 3.11
CA PRO A 275 35.73 -11.02 3.55
C PRO A 275 37.26 -10.97 3.41
N HIS A 276 37.82 -9.86 2.93
CA HIS A 276 39.26 -9.70 2.66
C HIS A 276 39.99 -8.81 3.68
N ALA A 277 39.34 -8.30 4.74
CA ALA A 277 39.99 -7.40 5.70
C ALA A 277 40.83 -8.11 6.78
N SER A 278 40.81 -9.43 6.88
CA SER A 278 41.50 -10.17 7.97
C SER A 278 42.77 -10.90 7.56
N ALA A 279 43.34 -10.65 6.36
CA ALA A 279 44.54 -11.41 5.88
C ALA A 279 45.86 -10.65 5.90
N ASN A 280 45.98 -9.43 6.44
CA ASN A 280 47.23 -8.66 6.40
C ASN A 280 47.64 -8.07 7.75
N SER A 281 47.79 -8.92 8.77
CA SER A 281 48.54 -8.57 9.99
C SER A 281 49.41 -9.73 10.48
N ALA A 282 50.24 -10.28 9.59
CA ALA A 282 51.36 -11.08 10.00
C ALA A 282 52.65 -10.31 9.62
N THR A 283 53.17 -9.54 10.55
CA THR A 283 54.51 -8.94 10.49
C THR A 283 55.51 -10.02 10.84
N PRO A 284 56.56 -10.26 10.03
CA PRO A 284 57.66 -11.14 10.42
C PRO A 284 58.63 -10.36 11.31
N GLN A 285 59.04 -10.98 12.41
CA GLN A 285 60.30 -10.70 13.10
C GLN A 285 61.38 -11.53 12.50
#